data_5162f3e3a94cac651fd6d5c67f9db294
#
_entry.id   5162f3e3a94cac651fd6d5c67f9db294
#
_cell.length_a   1.000
_cell.length_b   1.000
_cell.length_c   1.000
_cell.angle_alpha   90.00
_cell.angle_beta   90.00
_cell.angle_gamma   90.00
#
_symmetry.space_group_name_H-M   'P 1'
#
loop_
_entity.id
_entity.type
_entity.pdbx_description
1 polymer ?
#
loop_
_entity_poly.entity_id
_entity_poly.type
_entity_poly.pdbx_seq_one_letter_code
_entity_poly.pdbx_strand_id
1 'polypeptide(L)'
;MSLNFTKLKSQAGVVLIVSLILLSLLTLIVVTGMQVTGLEEKMAGNMNDRNDAFQAAESALRDAERDLQSMIIPGTNPSTRQDPISGLSGFVQDCGKSTATVADDGLCYNGAAAKKTNPYAGYPVSSPIWKSQSMVAAPSVPYGTFTGAKKITNLSAQPRYLIEGWQSAGLPYYRITVRAQGVNANTVVWLQEIFKPL
;
A
#
# COMPACT_ATOMS: atom_id res chain seq x y z
N MET A 1 -37.93 -62.38 55.60
CA MET A 1 -37.25 -61.83 54.50
C MET A 1 -36.78 -60.45 54.90
N SER A 2 -35.50 -60.39 55.34
CA SER A 2 -34.93 -59.14 55.95
C SER A 2 -34.10 -58.42 54.84
N LEU A 3 -34.53 -57.24 54.49
CA LEU A 3 -33.84 -56.35 53.54
C LEU A 3 -32.78 -55.59 54.29
N ASN A 4 -31.53 -55.95 54.05
CA ASN A 4 -30.33 -55.18 54.51
C ASN A 4 -30.18 -53.87 53.68
N PHE A 5 -30.56 -52.76 54.30
CA PHE A 5 -30.21 -51.45 53.74
C PHE A 5 -28.74 -51.17 54.04
N THR A 6 -27.89 -51.27 53.06
CA THR A 6 -26.49 -50.78 53.10
C THR A 6 -26.51 -49.29 53.30
N LYS A 7 -26.00 -48.80 54.43
CA LYS A 7 -25.75 -47.37 54.68
C LYS A 7 -24.83 -46.80 53.62
N LEU A 8 -25.35 -45.94 52.76
CA LEU A 8 -24.57 -45.09 51.90
C LEU A 8 -23.68 -44.19 52.77
N LYS A 9 -22.37 -44.40 52.74
CA LYS A 9 -21.42 -43.49 53.36
C LYS A 9 -21.54 -42.12 52.74
N SER A 10 -21.77 -41.10 53.58
CA SER A 10 -21.81 -39.69 53.16
C SER A 10 -20.46 -39.26 52.58
N GLN A 11 -20.42 -39.04 51.26
CA GLN A 11 -19.25 -38.51 50.53
C GLN A 11 -19.33 -36.98 50.41
N ALA A 12 -19.64 -36.29 51.47
CA ALA A 12 -19.92 -34.84 51.43
C ALA A 12 -18.67 -33.94 51.21
N GLY A 13 -17.44 -34.44 51.32
CA GLY A 13 -16.23 -33.62 51.12
C GLY A 13 -15.67 -33.63 49.72
N VAL A 14 -15.80 -34.74 48.99
CA VAL A 14 -15.15 -34.95 47.68
C VAL A 14 -15.80 -34.11 46.58
N VAL A 15 -17.10 -33.94 46.61
CA VAL A 15 -17.86 -33.18 45.62
C VAL A 15 -17.44 -31.71 45.59
N LEU A 16 -17.16 -31.13 46.75
CA LEU A 16 -16.75 -29.72 46.85
C LEU A 16 -15.37 -29.50 46.22
N ILE A 17 -14.43 -30.43 46.45
CA ILE A 17 -13.08 -30.38 45.87
C ILE A 17 -13.15 -30.55 44.35
N VAL A 18 -13.91 -31.51 43.86
CA VAL A 18 -14.08 -31.75 42.42
C VAL A 18 -14.74 -30.58 41.74
N SER A 19 -15.77 -30.00 42.33
CA SER A 19 -16.44 -28.80 41.76
C SER A 19 -15.51 -27.58 41.69
N LEU A 20 -14.64 -27.41 42.71
CA LEU A 20 -13.67 -26.32 42.73
C LEU A 20 -12.60 -26.49 41.66
N ILE A 21 -12.13 -27.73 41.44
CA ILE A 21 -11.18 -28.04 40.37
C ILE A 21 -11.81 -27.83 38.99
N LEU A 22 -13.04 -28.30 38.78
CA LEU A 22 -13.76 -28.09 37.54
C LEU A 22 -13.98 -26.61 37.23
N LEU A 23 -14.40 -25.83 38.27
CA LEU A 23 -14.58 -24.40 38.12
C LEU A 23 -13.26 -23.69 37.72
N SER A 24 -12.14 -24.06 38.37
CA SER A 24 -10.86 -23.47 38.07
C SER A 24 -10.38 -23.83 36.65
N LEU A 25 -10.60 -25.04 36.14
CA LEU A 25 -10.31 -25.43 34.80
C LEU A 25 -11.17 -24.68 33.76
N LEU A 26 -12.49 -24.55 34.03
CA LEU A 26 -13.39 -23.80 33.17
C LEU A 26 -13.02 -22.32 33.08
N THR A 27 -12.68 -21.69 34.22
CA THR A 27 -12.24 -20.29 34.22
C THR A 27 -10.95 -20.09 33.40
N LEU A 28 -10.02 -21.03 33.47
CA LEU A 28 -8.75 -20.98 32.72
C LEU A 28 -8.99 -21.09 31.21
N ILE A 29 -9.88 -21.96 30.78
CA ILE A 29 -10.27 -22.10 29.38
C ILE A 29 -10.97 -20.83 28.85
N VAL A 30 -11.86 -20.24 29.63
CA VAL A 30 -12.57 -19.01 29.27
C VAL A 30 -11.60 -17.83 29.10
N VAL A 31 -10.69 -17.66 30.07
CA VAL A 31 -9.71 -16.56 30.01
C VAL A 31 -8.77 -16.70 28.81
N THR A 32 -8.28 -17.90 28.51
CA THR A 32 -7.44 -18.13 27.34
C THR A 32 -8.21 -17.90 26.03
N GLY A 33 -9.47 -18.32 25.95
CA GLY A 33 -10.33 -18.08 24.80
C GLY A 33 -10.53 -16.58 24.51
N MET A 34 -10.77 -15.76 25.54
CA MET A 34 -10.91 -14.30 25.36
C MET A 34 -9.64 -13.64 24.83
N GLN A 35 -8.45 -14.09 25.25
CA GLN A 35 -7.19 -13.56 24.76
C GLN A 35 -6.96 -13.87 23.27
N VAL A 36 -7.31 -15.06 22.82
CA VAL A 36 -7.20 -15.46 21.41
C VAL A 36 -8.12 -14.62 20.54
N THR A 37 -9.38 -14.43 20.95
CA THR A 37 -10.35 -13.61 20.18
C THR A 37 -9.87 -12.16 20.02
N GLY A 38 -9.30 -11.56 21.06
CA GLY A 38 -8.74 -10.20 20.97
C GLY A 38 -7.53 -10.07 20.04
N LEU A 39 -6.73 -11.12 19.92
CA LEU A 39 -5.63 -11.16 18.94
C LEU A 39 -6.15 -11.32 17.51
N GLU A 40 -7.14 -12.18 17.29
CA GLU A 40 -7.77 -12.39 15.98
C GLU A 40 -8.41 -11.10 15.47
N GLU A 41 -9.11 -10.34 16.31
CA GLU A 41 -9.70 -9.06 15.94
C GLU A 41 -8.64 -8.04 15.50
N LYS A 42 -7.53 -7.92 16.24
CA LYS A 42 -6.42 -7.03 15.88
C LYS A 42 -5.75 -7.46 14.57
N MET A 43 -5.57 -8.76 14.35
CA MET A 43 -5.00 -9.29 13.11
C MET A 43 -5.93 -9.03 11.93
N ALA A 44 -7.24 -9.25 12.08
CA ALA A 44 -8.23 -8.95 11.06
C ALA A 44 -8.27 -7.45 10.73
N GLY A 45 -8.23 -6.58 11.73
CA GLY A 45 -8.16 -5.12 11.54
C GLY A 45 -6.92 -4.68 10.75
N ASN A 46 -5.74 -5.21 11.12
CA ASN A 46 -4.49 -4.91 10.39
C ASN A 46 -4.52 -5.45 8.96
N MET A 47 -5.15 -6.59 8.73
CA MET A 47 -5.27 -7.20 7.41
C MET A 47 -6.20 -6.38 6.50
N ASN A 48 -7.31 -5.89 7.03
CA ASN A 48 -8.22 -4.99 6.32
C ASN A 48 -7.53 -3.67 5.95
N ASP A 49 -6.84 -3.04 6.91
CA ASP A 49 -6.12 -1.78 6.67
C ASP A 49 -5.03 -1.94 5.59
N ARG A 50 -4.30 -3.07 5.61
CA ARG A 50 -3.34 -3.38 4.55
C ARG A 50 -4.00 -3.61 3.19
N ASN A 51 -5.18 -4.21 3.18
CA ASN A 51 -5.94 -4.45 1.96
C ASN A 51 -6.45 -3.12 1.35
N ASP A 52 -6.92 -2.21 2.19
CA ASP A 52 -7.31 -0.85 1.77
C ASP A 52 -6.12 -0.08 1.18
N ALA A 53 -4.97 -0.14 1.84
CA ALA A 53 -3.73 0.45 1.33
C ALA A 53 -3.31 -0.16 -0.02
N PHE A 54 -3.46 -1.48 -0.18
CA PHE A 54 -3.15 -2.17 -1.42
C PHE A 54 -4.08 -1.75 -2.57
N GLN A 55 -5.39 -1.72 -2.34
CA GLN A 55 -6.37 -1.26 -3.33
C GLN A 55 -6.14 0.21 -3.72
N ALA A 56 -5.76 1.05 -2.75
CA ALA A 56 -5.41 2.43 -3.00
C ALA A 56 -4.13 2.54 -3.86
N ALA A 57 -3.14 1.69 -3.60
CA ALA A 57 -1.93 1.63 -4.41
C ALA A 57 -2.20 1.16 -5.86
N GLU A 58 -3.03 0.14 -6.05
CA GLU A 58 -3.45 -0.29 -7.38
C GLU A 58 -4.22 0.80 -8.13
N SER A 59 -5.08 1.53 -7.43
CA SER A 59 -5.81 2.65 -8.01
C SER A 59 -4.86 3.73 -8.50
N ALA A 60 -3.84 4.06 -7.73
CA ALA A 60 -2.84 5.05 -8.10
C ALA A 60 -1.90 4.58 -9.22
N LEU A 61 -1.66 3.27 -9.30
CA LEU A 61 -0.90 2.68 -10.39
C LEU A 61 -1.64 2.86 -11.73
N ARG A 62 -2.92 2.54 -11.75
CA ARG A 62 -3.79 2.80 -12.93
C ARG A 62 -3.97 4.29 -13.23
N ASP A 63 -3.92 5.14 -12.22
CA ASP A 63 -3.95 6.59 -12.39
C ASP A 63 -2.67 7.08 -13.10
N ALA A 64 -1.52 6.58 -12.71
CA ALA A 64 -0.26 6.89 -13.34
C ALA A 64 -0.17 6.38 -14.79
N GLU A 65 -0.75 5.21 -15.10
CA GLU A 65 -0.88 4.72 -16.48
C GLU A 65 -1.74 5.66 -17.35
N ARG A 66 -2.86 6.15 -16.79
CA ARG A 66 -3.72 7.12 -17.47
C ARG A 66 -3.01 8.44 -17.69
N ASP A 67 -2.27 8.91 -16.69
CA ASP A 67 -1.44 10.11 -16.78
C ASP A 67 -0.41 9.98 -17.92
N LEU A 68 0.30 8.83 -18.01
CA LEU A 68 1.21 8.53 -19.12
C LEU A 68 0.53 8.55 -20.50
N GLN A 69 -0.72 8.17 -20.55
CA GLN A 69 -1.53 8.17 -21.78
C GLN A 69 -2.27 9.49 -22.01
N SER A 70 -2.04 10.49 -21.16
CA SER A 70 -2.75 11.79 -21.18
C SER A 70 -4.28 11.65 -21.13
N MET A 71 -4.76 10.62 -20.42
CA MET A 71 -6.19 10.31 -20.31
C MET A 71 -6.81 11.02 -19.10
N ILE A 72 -7.68 11.98 -19.38
CA ILE A 72 -8.45 12.72 -18.37
C ILE A 72 -9.82 12.05 -18.19
N ILE A 73 -10.27 11.95 -16.95
CA ILE A 73 -11.59 11.42 -16.63
C ILE A 73 -12.66 12.44 -17.07
N PRO A 74 -13.63 12.05 -17.91
CA PRO A 74 -14.66 12.96 -18.41
C PRO A 74 -15.42 13.67 -17.28
N GLY A 75 -15.67 14.98 -17.45
CA GLY A 75 -16.38 15.79 -16.46
C GLY A 75 -15.55 16.26 -15.27
N THR A 76 -14.24 16.05 -15.29
CA THR A 76 -13.30 16.57 -14.31
C THR A 76 -12.44 17.69 -14.90
N ASN A 77 -11.84 18.49 -14.02
CA ASN A 77 -10.91 19.56 -14.41
C ASN A 77 -9.60 19.39 -13.61
N PRO A 78 -8.76 18.42 -13.99
CA PRO A 78 -7.50 18.17 -13.31
C PRO A 78 -6.47 19.27 -13.60
N SER A 79 -5.35 19.23 -12.88
CA SER A 79 -4.16 19.97 -13.25
C SER A 79 -3.68 19.45 -14.62
N THR A 80 -3.32 20.37 -15.52
CA THR A 80 -2.74 20.00 -16.82
C THR A 80 -1.23 19.99 -16.73
N ARG A 81 -0.59 18.98 -17.32
CA ARG A 81 0.84 19.04 -17.60
C ARG A 81 1.11 20.10 -18.66
N GLN A 82 2.24 20.80 -18.54
CA GLN A 82 2.61 21.82 -19.54
C GLN A 82 2.75 21.22 -20.93
N ASP A 83 3.36 20.02 -20.99
CA ASP A 83 3.51 19.28 -22.24
C ASP A 83 2.86 17.90 -22.10
N PRO A 84 2.13 17.45 -23.15
CA PRO A 84 1.63 16.08 -23.17
C PRO A 84 2.82 15.11 -23.17
N ILE A 85 2.69 14.01 -22.43
CA ILE A 85 3.71 13.00 -22.40
C ILE A 85 3.81 12.33 -23.77
N SER A 86 4.91 12.56 -24.45
CA SER A 86 5.22 11.93 -25.74
C SER A 86 6.60 11.29 -25.67
N GLY A 87 6.64 9.97 -25.59
CA GLY A 87 7.89 9.27 -25.34
C GLY A 87 8.48 9.67 -23.98
N LEU A 88 9.66 10.27 -23.97
CA LEU A 88 10.33 10.75 -22.75
C LEU A 88 10.37 12.29 -22.68
N SER A 89 9.59 12.97 -23.50
CA SER A 89 9.41 14.41 -23.36
C SER A 89 8.79 14.76 -22.02
N GLY A 90 9.30 15.79 -21.34
CA GLY A 90 8.85 16.18 -20.00
C GLY A 90 9.52 15.44 -18.85
N PHE A 91 10.33 14.39 -19.14
CA PHE A 91 11.09 13.71 -18.09
C PHE A 91 12.34 14.51 -17.73
N VAL A 92 12.57 14.71 -16.45
CA VAL A 92 13.67 15.52 -15.91
C VAL A 92 14.68 14.62 -15.21
N GLN A 93 15.97 14.97 -15.36
CA GLN A 93 17.03 14.26 -14.66
C GLN A 93 16.83 14.29 -13.15
N ASP A 94 16.85 13.11 -12.52
CA ASP A 94 16.70 12.96 -11.08
C ASP A 94 15.47 13.71 -10.51
N CYS A 95 14.39 13.76 -11.28
CA CYS A 95 13.11 14.45 -10.99
C CYS A 95 13.22 15.97 -10.85
N GLY A 96 14.28 16.58 -11.30
CA GLY A 96 14.50 18.00 -11.11
C GLY A 96 14.65 18.42 -9.65
N LYS A 97 15.43 19.46 -9.38
CA LYS A 97 15.43 20.09 -8.07
C LYS A 97 14.25 21.04 -7.99
N SER A 98 13.32 20.71 -7.15
CA SER A 98 12.33 21.51 -6.38
C SER A 98 11.99 22.98 -6.73
N THR A 99 12.27 23.47 -7.91
CA THR A 99 11.67 24.70 -8.41
C THR A 99 10.60 24.41 -9.46
N ALA A 100 10.20 23.16 -9.51
CA ALA A 100 9.34 22.61 -10.52
C ALA A 100 7.97 23.27 -10.52
N THR A 101 7.61 23.80 -11.64
CA THR A 101 6.23 23.95 -12.03
C THR A 101 5.55 22.57 -11.88
N VAL A 102 4.28 22.56 -11.52
CA VAL A 102 3.49 21.32 -11.30
C VAL A 102 3.56 20.33 -12.47
N ALA A 103 3.98 20.81 -13.63
CA ALA A 103 4.11 20.04 -14.86
C ALA A 103 5.21 18.97 -14.86
N ASP A 104 6.29 19.20 -14.12
CA ASP A 104 7.45 18.32 -14.13
C ASP A 104 7.43 17.32 -12.98
N ASP A 105 6.41 17.42 -12.12
CA ASP A 105 6.29 16.56 -10.95
C ASP A 105 6.08 15.10 -11.35
N GLY A 106 6.93 14.26 -10.82
CA GLY A 106 6.82 12.81 -10.92
C GLY A 106 7.35 12.17 -12.20
N LEU A 107 7.83 12.95 -13.19
CA LEU A 107 8.45 12.41 -14.40
C LEU A 107 9.97 12.51 -14.32
N CYS A 108 10.63 11.40 -14.18
CA CYS A 108 12.04 11.34 -13.84
C CYS A 108 12.83 10.43 -14.77
N TYR A 109 14.11 10.75 -15.01
CA TYR A 109 15.05 9.79 -15.55
C TYR A 109 16.34 9.78 -14.73
N ASN A 110 17.03 8.64 -14.70
CA ASN A 110 18.26 8.50 -13.92
C ASN A 110 19.47 9.07 -14.69
N GLY A 111 19.94 10.24 -14.28
CA GLY A 111 21.07 10.90 -14.89
C GLY A 111 22.39 10.13 -14.75
N ALA A 112 22.55 9.31 -13.72
CA ALA A 112 23.74 8.48 -13.53
C ALA A 112 23.82 7.31 -14.53
N ALA A 113 22.66 6.85 -15.02
CA ALA A 113 22.58 5.82 -16.07
C ALA A 113 22.57 6.41 -17.48
N ALA A 114 22.49 7.74 -17.63
CA ALA A 114 22.41 8.41 -18.90
C ALA A 114 23.76 8.34 -19.67
N LYS A 115 23.68 8.11 -20.97
CA LYS A 115 24.83 8.24 -21.85
C LYS A 115 24.84 9.64 -22.49
N LYS A 116 26.04 10.19 -22.77
CA LYS A 116 26.18 11.52 -23.40
C LYS A 116 25.41 11.67 -24.72
N THR A 117 25.25 10.59 -25.47
CA THR A 117 24.55 10.58 -26.77
C THR A 117 23.03 10.37 -26.67
N ASN A 118 22.59 9.77 -25.59
CA ASN A 118 21.15 9.58 -25.29
C ASN A 118 20.97 9.54 -23.78
N PRO A 119 20.48 10.64 -23.18
CA PRO A 119 20.31 10.72 -21.73
C PRO A 119 19.32 9.70 -21.17
N TYR A 120 18.47 9.16 -22.01
CA TYR A 120 17.45 8.17 -21.63
C TYR A 120 17.91 6.72 -21.84
N ALA A 121 19.11 6.50 -22.40
CA ALA A 121 19.60 5.15 -22.66
C ALA A 121 20.07 4.48 -21.38
N GLY A 122 19.55 3.29 -21.14
CA GLY A 122 19.94 2.43 -20.04
C GLY A 122 18.84 2.26 -18.99
N TYR A 123 18.69 1.03 -18.54
CA TYR A 123 17.75 0.68 -17.47
C TYR A 123 18.34 1.06 -16.11
N PRO A 124 17.64 1.81 -15.26
CA PRO A 124 18.14 2.23 -13.95
C PRO A 124 18.06 1.09 -12.93
N VAL A 125 18.80 -0.01 -13.14
CA VAL A 125 18.70 -1.21 -12.30
C VAL A 125 19.34 -1.00 -10.93
N SER A 126 20.50 -0.32 -10.90
CA SER A 126 21.33 -0.23 -9.70
C SER A 126 20.94 0.90 -8.75
N SER A 127 20.31 1.95 -9.25
CA SER A 127 19.92 3.13 -8.46
C SER A 127 18.57 3.66 -8.92
N PRO A 128 17.48 3.02 -8.54
CA PRO A 128 16.15 3.53 -8.88
C PRO A 128 15.90 4.87 -8.18
N ILE A 129 15.37 5.83 -8.92
CA ILE A 129 15.17 7.23 -8.45
C ILE A 129 14.25 7.30 -7.25
N TRP A 130 13.21 6.47 -7.20
CA TRP A 130 12.27 6.45 -6.09
C TRP A 130 12.91 6.22 -4.71
N LYS A 131 14.13 5.64 -4.67
CA LYS A 131 14.88 5.46 -3.40
C LYS A 131 15.51 6.77 -2.90
N SER A 132 15.79 7.69 -3.80
CA SER A 132 16.42 8.96 -3.48
C SER A 132 15.44 10.14 -3.43
N GLN A 133 14.21 9.94 -3.91
CA GLN A 133 13.20 10.99 -3.99
C GLN A 133 12.08 10.79 -2.96
N SER A 134 11.40 11.88 -2.64
CA SER A 134 10.28 11.83 -1.71
C SER A 134 9.06 11.14 -2.34
N MET A 135 8.51 10.17 -1.61
CA MET A 135 7.23 9.53 -1.95
C MET A 135 6.09 9.97 -1.02
N VAL A 136 6.32 11.01 -0.21
CA VAL A 136 5.31 11.63 0.65
C VAL A 136 5.04 13.10 0.30
N ALA A 137 5.92 13.69 -0.51
CA ALA A 137 5.85 15.05 -1.00
C ALA A 137 6.36 15.11 -2.44
N ALA A 138 6.39 16.29 -3.06
CA ALA A 138 7.04 16.45 -4.37
C ALA A 138 8.48 15.87 -4.32
N PRO A 139 8.95 15.26 -5.43
CA PRO A 139 8.40 15.28 -6.77
C PRO A 139 7.32 14.22 -7.05
N SER A 140 7.01 13.31 -6.13
CA SER A 140 5.93 12.33 -6.36
C SER A 140 4.58 13.01 -6.50
N VAL A 141 3.71 12.48 -7.34
CA VAL A 141 2.41 13.02 -7.71
C VAL A 141 1.32 12.43 -6.84
N PRO A 142 0.43 13.24 -6.22
CA PRO A 142 -0.76 12.72 -5.57
C PRO A 142 -1.74 12.12 -6.58
N TYR A 143 -2.41 11.05 -6.19
CA TYR A 143 -3.49 10.42 -6.95
C TYR A 143 -4.51 11.44 -7.48
N GLY A 144 -4.88 11.30 -8.74
CA GLY A 144 -5.89 12.13 -9.40
C GLY A 144 -5.44 13.53 -9.83
N THR A 145 -4.17 13.90 -9.62
CA THR A 145 -3.68 15.25 -9.93
C THR A 145 -3.83 15.60 -11.40
N PHE A 146 -3.42 14.73 -12.31
CA PHE A 146 -3.42 14.98 -13.75
C PHE A 146 -4.57 14.28 -14.50
N THR A 147 -5.23 13.33 -13.87
CA THR A 147 -6.32 12.55 -14.49
C THR A 147 -7.70 13.00 -14.03
N GLY A 148 -7.79 13.70 -12.90
CA GLY A 148 -9.06 14.10 -12.30
C GLY A 148 -9.74 12.96 -11.51
N ALA A 149 -9.04 11.90 -11.18
CA ALA A 149 -9.58 10.84 -10.33
C ALA A 149 -10.00 11.39 -8.96
N LYS A 150 -11.17 10.97 -8.49
CA LYS A 150 -11.70 11.42 -7.20
C LYS A 150 -10.84 10.88 -6.07
N LYS A 151 -10.57 11.70 -5.07
CA LYS A 151 -9.85 11.29 -3.86
C LYS A 151 -10.45 10.04 -3.24
N ILE A 152 -9.60 9.13 -2.83
CA ILE A 152 -10.00 7.92 -2.12
C ILE A 152 -10.30 8.31 -0.67
N THR A 153 -11.47 7.93 -0.18
CA THR A 153 -11.90 8.18 1.20
C THR A 153 -11.30 7.15 2.16
N ASN A 154 -11.28 7.46 3.43
CA ASN A 154 -10.84 6.57 4.52
C ASN A 154 -9.38 6.14 4.44
N LEU A 155 -8.50 6.99 3.91
CA LEU A 155 -7.05 6.80 3.95
C LEU A 155 -6.41 7.88 4.80
N SER A 156 -5.32 7.57 5.47
CA SER A 156 -4.53 8.54 6.23
C SER A 156 -3.87 9.59 5.33
N ALA A 157 -3.51 9.21 4.11
CA ALA A 157 -3.04 10.11 3.06
C ALA A 157 -3.39 9.54 1.68
N GLN A 158 -3.54 10.43 0.69
CA GLN A 158 -3.74 10.00 -0.69
C GLN A 158 -2.50 9.28 -1.21
N PRO A 159 -2.68 8.22 -2.02
CA PRO A 159 -1.57 7.56 -2.68
C PRO A 159 -0.78 8.53 -3.55
N ARG A 160 0.49 8.23 -3.70
CA ARG A 160 1.37 9.02 -4.56
C ARG A 160 2.16 8.11 -5.47
N TYR A 161 2.47 8.60 -6.67
CA TYR A 161 3.25 7.87 -7.65
C TYR A 161 4.43 8.68 -8.18
N LEU A 162 5.38 7.97 -8.74
CA LEU A 162 6.54 8.52 -9.45
C LEU A 162 6.78 7.66 -10.67
N ILE A 163 7.08 8.28 -11.80
CA ILE A 163 7.29 7.63 -13.09
C ILE A 163 8.74 7.84 -13.51
N GLU A 164 9.47 6.76 -13.65
CA GLU A 164 10.85 6.77 -14.16
C GLU A 164 10.85 6.29 -15.61
N GLY A 165 11.33 7.14 -16.51
CA GLY A 165 11.42 6.84 -17.92
C GLY A 165 12.84 6.47 -18.37
N TRP A 166 12.96 5.52 -19.29
CA TRP A 166 14.20 5.21 -19.99
C TRP A 166 13.93 4.69 -21.39
N GLN A 167 14.98 4.62 -22.20
CA GLN A 167 14.92 4.06 -23.55
C GLN A 167 15.69 2.75 -23.64
N SER A 168 15.09 1.76 -24.26
CA SER A 168 15.76 0.51 -24.62
C SER A 168 15.41 0.14 -26.07
N ALA A 169 16.42 -0.11 -26.89
CA ALA A 169 16.27 -0.36 -28.33
C ALA A 169 15.43 0.71 -29.07
N GLY A 170 15.54 1.97 -28.66
CA GLY A 170 14.79 3.08 -29.26
C GLY A 170 13.35 3.23 -28.78
N LEU A 171 12.86 2.33 -27.94
CA LEU A 171 11.50 2.38 -27.41
C LEU A 171 11.48 2.92 -25.98
N PRO A 172 10.47 3.72 -25.61
CA PRO A 172 10.32 4.19 -24.26
C PRO A 172 9.75 3.09 -23.35
N TYR A 173 10.23 3.05 -22.13
CA TYR A 173 9.74 2.22 -21.04
C TYR A 173 9.58 3.08 -19.81
N TYR A 174 8.60 2.76 -18.99
CA TYR A 174 8.30 3.50 -17.78
C TYR A 174 8.21 2.56 -16.58
N ARG A 175 8.88 2.91 -15.50
CA ARG A 175 8.67 2.28 -14.21
C ARG A 175 7.80 3.20 -13.37
N ILE A 176 6.64 2.72 -13.04
CA ILE A 176 5.73 3.40 -12.14
C ILE A 176 5.97 2.85 -10.73
N THR A 177 6.27 3.71 -9.79
CA THR A 177 6.39 3.35 -8.37
C THR A 177 5.33 4.09 -7.60
N VAL A 178 4.54 3.36 -6.84
CA VAL A 178 3.44 3.88 -6.03
C VAL A 178 3.70 3.62 -4.56
N ARG A 179 3.36 4.60 -3.73
CA ARG A 179 3.28 4.48 -2.29
C ARG A 179 1.88 4.87 -1.82
N ALA A 180 1.22 3.98 -1.10
CA ALA A 180 -0.08 4.22 -0.49
C ALA A 180 -0.04 3.95 1.01
N GLN A 181 -0.93 4.61 1.74
CA GLN A 181 -1.16 4.38 3.17
C GLN A 181 -2.58 3.89 3.39
N GLY A 182 -2.75 3.06 4.41
CA GLY A 182 -4.06 2.65 4.87
C GLY A 182 -4.77 3.73 5.69
N VAL A 183 -5.78 3.33 6.41
CA VAL A 183 -6.44 4.16 7.43
C VAL A 183 -5.44 4.54 8.52
N ASN A 184 -4.60 3.59 8.91
CA ASN A 184 -3.47 3.84 9.79
C ASN A 184 -2.27 4.32 8.96
N ALA A 185 -1.70 5.47 9.35
CA ALA A 185 -0.54 6.06 8.68
C ALA A 185 0.72 5.17 8.68
N ASN A 186 0.81 4.22 9.61
CA ASN A 186 1.92 3.27 9.69
C ASN A 186 1.77 2.09 8.72
N THR A 187 0.56 1.85 8.21
CA THR A 187 0.32 0.83 7.20
C THR A 187 0.66 1.38 5.83
N VAL A 188 1.79 0.96 5.29
CA VAL A 188 2.31 1.45 4.01
C VAL A 188 2.45 0.29 3.04
N VAL A 189 1.93 0.47 1.83
CA VAL A 189 2.09 -0.46 0.70
C VAL A 189 2.82 0.23 -0.42
N TRP A 190 3.75 -0.48 -1.01
CA TRP A 190 4.49 -0.08 -2.20
C TRP A 190 4.17 -1.04 -3.33
N LEU A 191 3.81 -0.48 -4.48
CA LEU A 191 3.67 -1.22 -5.73
C LEU A 191 4.59 -0.64 -6.78
N GLN A 192 5.03 -1.50 -7.67
CA GLN A 192 5.88 -1.12 -8.78
C GLN A 192 5.55 -1.96 -9.99
N GLU A 193 5.49 -1.31 -11.14
CA GLU A 193 5.35 -1.99 -12.42
C GLU A 193 6.22 -1.35 -13.51
N ILE A 194 6.41 -2.09 -14.59
CA ILE A 194 7.03 -1.58 -15.81
C ILE A 194 5.96 -1.52 -16.90
N PHE A 195 5.67 -0.31 -17.32
CA PHE A 195 4.72 -0.02 -18.37
C PHE A 195 5.46 0.23 -19.69
N LYS A 196 4.98 -0.38 -20.77
CA LYS A 196 5.41 -0.14 -22.14
C LYS A 196 4.19 0.26 -22.94
N PRO A 197 4.10 1.48 -23.49
CA PRO A 197 3.01 1.85 -24.37
C PRO A 197 3.07 1.00 -25.65
N LEU A 198 1.92 0.67 -26.17
CA LEU A 198 1.75 -0.08 -27.44
C LEU A 198 2.11 0.79 -28.64
#